data_b7fe46e51b9f6eb3244becb9867a9554
#
_entry.id   b7fe46e51b9f6eb3244becb9867a9554
#
_cell.length_a   1.000
_cell.length_b   1.000
_cell.length_c   1.000
_cell.angle_alpha   90.00
_cell.angle_beta   90.00
_cell.angle_gamma   90.00
#
_symmetry.space_group_name_H-M   'P 1'
#
loop_
_entity.id
_entity.type
_entity.pdbx_description
1 polymer ?
#
loop_
_entity_poly.entity_id
_entity_poly.type
_entity_poly.pdbx_seq_one_letter_code
_entity_poly.pdbx_strand_id
1 'polypeptide(L)'
;QQQEKLHASARLATMGEISSMLAHELNQPLAAISSYTTGALNLLGRAVDSGVALDPAVLRPALEQASVQARRAGQIIRSVHEFVKKREPQRQLVDIASLVEGIGALIELQASKFFVAIQTSIAPALPSVSADRMMLEQVLLNLTRNAIEAMADIEPQRRLLRIVAVDDGAQVTVSVVDQGHGIAPEVAERLFSPFFSTKAEGMGMGLSICRTAIEFHGGTLTHSANPDGGTIFRFALPSRA
;
A
#
# COMPACT_ATOMS: atom_id res chain seq x y z
N GLN A 1 29.63 -6.65 -9.56
CA GLN A 1 29.56 -8.11 -9.27
C GLN A 1 29.49 -8.43 -7.76
N GLN A 2 30.35 -7.85 -6.89
CA GLN A 2 30.34 -8.13 -5.45
C GLN A 2 29.16 -7.46 -4.74
N GLN A 3 28.79 -6.26 -5.16
CA GLN A 3 27.63 -5.51 -4.68
C GLN A 3 26.30 -6.17 -5.12
N GLU A 4 26.24 -6.71 -6.32
CA GLU A 4 25.09 -7.47 -6.82
C GLU A 4 24.87 -8.78 -6.04
N LYS A 5 25.96 -9.47 -5.68
CA LYS A 5 25.88 -10.68 -4.84
C LYS A 5 25.44 -10.38 -3.41
N LEU A 6 25.89 -9.25 -2.83
CA LEU A 6 25.43 -8.77 -1.51
C LEU A 6 23.94 -8.39 -1.54
N HIS A 7 23.50 -7.71 -2.58
CA HIS A 7 22.09 -7.35 -2.75
C HIS A 7 21.21 -8.60 -3.01
N ALA A 8 21.70 -9.57 -3.78
CA ALA A 8 20.99 -10.85 -3.97
C ALA A 8 20.91 -11.66 -2.68
N SER A 9 21.97 -11.68 -1.88
CA SER A 9 22.01 -12.39 -0.60
C SER A 9 21.12 -11.71 0.46
N ALA A 10 21.14 -10.38 0.53
CA ALA A 10 20.22 -9.60 1.38
C ALA A 10 18.75 -9.83 0.99
N ARG A 11 18.45 -9.88 -0.32
CA ARG A 11 17.11 -10.23 -0.83
C ARG A 11 16.68 -11.64 -0.44
N LEU A 12 17.58 -12.62 -0.52
CA LEU A 12 17.31 -14.01 -0.14
C LEU A 12 17.06 -14.15 1.38
N ALA A 13 17.80 -13.43 2.21
CA ALA A 13 17.56 -13.40 3.66
C ALA A 13 16.21 -12.76 3.98
N THR A 14 15.91 -11.62 3.37
CA THR A 14 14.60 -10.94 3.49
C THR A 14 13.47 -11.83 2.93
N MET A 15 13.69 -12.59 1.86
CA MET A 15 12.72 -13.55 1.33
C MET A 15 12.44 -14.70 2.29
N GLY A 16 13.43 -15.17 3.05
CA GLY A 16 13.23 -16.23 4.05
C GLY A 16 12.34 -15.78 5.21
N GLU A 17 12.59 -14.62 5.77
CA GLU A 17 11.76 -14.01 6.82
C GLU A 17 10.35 -13.69 6.31
N ILE A 18 10.25 -13.11 5.12
CA ILE A 18 8.98 -12.79 4.45
C ILE A 18 8.20 -14.07 4.17
N SER A 19 8.83 -15.16 3.73
CA SER A 19 8.13 -16.42 3.42
C SER A 19 7.47 -17.05 4.63
N SER A 20 8.15 -17.05 5.79
CA SER A 20 7.56 -17.57 7.05
C SER A 20 6.38 -16.72 7.51
N MET A 21 6.53 -15.39 7.42
CA MET A 21 5.51 -14.42 7.80
C MET A 21 4.31 -14.46 6.83
N LEU A 22 4.57 -14.63 5.53
CA LEU A 22 3.53 -14.80 4.51
C LEU A 22 2.71 -16.07 4.72
N ALA A 23 3.36 -17.17 5.06
CA ALA A 23 2.66 -18.42 5.38
C ALA A 23 1.73 -18.22 6.59
N HIS A 24 2.17 -17.46 7.60
CA HIS A 24 1.34 -17.14 8.76
C HIS A 24 0.15 -16.24 8.37
N GLU A 25 0.39 -15.17 7.62
CA GLU A 25 -0.64 -14.21 7.18
C GLU A 25 -1.65 -14.83 6.19
N LEU A 26 -1.25 -15.80 5.37
CA LEU A 26 -2.16 -16.57 4.52
C LEU A 26 -2.95 -17.61 5.29
N ASN A 27 -2.34 -18.28 6.26
CA ASN A 27 -3.02 -19.29 7.06
C ASN A 27 -4.14 -18.71 7.93
N GLN A 28 -4.04 -17.46 8.37
CA GLN A 28 -5.08 -16.80 9.15
C GLN A 28 -6.42 -16.69 8.42
N PRO A 29 -6.54 -16.05 7.24
CA PRO A 29 -7.80 -15.98 6.51
C PRO A 29 -8.28 -17.36 6.06
N LEU A 30 -7.38 -18.28 5.71
CA LEU A 30 -7.76 -19.66 5.34
C LEU A 30 -8.37 -20.43 6.50
N ALA A 31 -7.81 -20.32 7.70
CA ALA A 31 -8.37 -20.91 8.92
C ALA A 31 -9.74 -20.30 9.26
N ALA A 32 -9.89 -18.98 9.11
CA ALA A 32 -11.16 -18.30 9.32
C ALA A 32 -12.23 -18.75 8.30
N ILE A 33 -11.89 -18.88 7.00
CA ILE A 33 -12.78 -19.42 5.98
C ILE A 33 -13.23 -20.82 6.38
N SER A 34 -12.28 -21.69 6.75
CA SER A 34 -12.58 -23.06 7.18
C SER A 34 -13.53 -23.08 8.38
N SER A 35 -13.32 -22.23 9.38
CA SER A 35 -14.20 -22.13 10.56
C SER A 35 -15.60 -21.67 10.21
N TYR A 36 -15.75 -20.62 9.40
CA TYR A 36 -17.06 -20.10 8.99
C TYR A 36 -17.84 -21.11 8.13
N THR A 37 -17.15 -21.76 7.18
CA THR A 37 -17.79 -22.77 6.31
C THR A 37 -18.16 -24.03 7.09
N THR A 38 -17.32 -24.49 8.01
CA THR A 38 -17.61 -25.63 8.89
C THR A 38 -18.80 -25.30 9.80
N GLY A 39 -18.84 -24.10 10.38
CA GLY A 39 -19.97 -23.64 11.18
C GLY A 39 -21.29 -23.63 10.39
N ALA A 40 -21.26 -23.12 9.16
CA ALA A 40 -22.41 -23.11 8.28
C ALA A 40 -22.89 -24.55 7.91
N LEU A 41 -21.96 -25.45 7.61
CA LEU A 41 -22.25 -26.86 7.33
C LEU A 41 -22.88 -27.59 8.54
N ASN A 42 -22.37 -27.33 9.75
CA ASN A 42 -22.92 -27.88 10.99
C ASN A 42 -24.35 -27.39 11.26
N LEU A 43 -24.66 -26.12 10.97
CA LEU A 43 -26.02 -25.59 11.07
C LEU A 43 -26.96 -26.25 10.06
N LEU A 44 -26.49 -26.42 8.81
CA LEU A 44 -27.23 -27.14 7.78
C LEU A 44 -27.50 -28.63 8.17
N GLY A 45 -26.47 -29.33 8.67
CA GLY A 45 -26.61 -30.73 9.12
C GLY A 45 -27.66 -30.88 10.22
N ARG A 46 -27.58 -30.00 11.25
CA ARG A 46 -28.59 -30.00 12.35
C ARG A 46 -30.00 -29.74 11.86
N ALA A 47 -30.18 -28.82 10.91
CA ALA A 47 -31.50 -28.56 10.34
C ALA A 47 -32.08 -29.77 9.59
N VAL A 48 -31.24 -30.46 8.82
CA VAL A 48 -31.60 -31.69 8.10
C VAL A 48 -31.96 -32.78 9.09
N ASP A 49 -31.15 -33.03 10.11
CA ASP A 49 -31.35 -34.08 11.12
C ASP A 49 -32.61 -33.84 11.96
N SER A 50 -32.92 -32.58 12.26
CA SER A 50 -34.09 -32.19 13.06
C SER A 50 -35.37 -32.05 12.23
N GLY A 51 -35.30 -32.06 10.89
CA GLY A 51 -36.43 -31.78 10.01
C GLY A 51 -36.97 -30.34 10.09
N VAL A 52 -36.22 -29.43 10.70
CA VAL A 52 -36.61 -28.02 10.86
C VAL A 52 -36.04 -27.19 9.70
N ALA A 53 -36.89 -26.39 9.06
CA ALA A 53 -36.43 -25.48 8.00
C ALA A 53 -35.41 -24.47 8.58
N LEU A 54 -34.22 -24.42 7.96
CA LEU A 54 -33.18 -23.47 8.34
C LEU A 54 -33.49 -22.11 7.71
N ASP A 55 -33.54 -21.06 8.54
CA ASP A 55 -33.63 -19.69 8.06
C ASP A 55 -32.29 -19.30 7.37
N PRO A 56 -32.30 -18.93 6.07
CA PRO A 56 -31.11 -18.50 5.35
C PRO A 56 -30.39 -17.32 6.03
N ALA A 57 -31.12 -16.49 6.82
CA ALA A 57 -30.53 -15.37 7.56
C ALA A 57 -29.50 -15.83 8.59
N VAL A 58 -29.59 -17.06 9.10
CA VAL A 58 -28.63 -17.62 10.07
C VAL A 58 -27.30 -17.99 9.39
N LEU A 59 -27.33 -18.39 8.11
CA LEU A 59 -26.11 -18.74 7.36
C LEU A 59 -25.41 -17.53 6.76
N ARG A 60 -26.17 -16.51 6.42
CA ARG A 60 -25.65 -15.32 5.73
C ARG A 60 -24.41 -14.72 6.37
N PRO A 61 -24.38 -14.43 7.71
CA PRO A 61 -23.18 -13.83 8.33
C PRO A 61 -21.92 -14.67 8.18
N ALA A 62 -22.04 -16.00 8.33
CA ALA A 62 -20.91 -16.91 8.20
C ALA A 62 -20.36 -16.92 6.75
N LEU A 63 -21.22 -16.94 5.75
CA LEU A 63 -20.84 -16.94 4.34
C LEU A 63 -20.27 -15.58 3.92
N GLU A 64 -20.82 -14.48 4.41
CA GLU A 64 -20.29 -13.12 4.19
C GLU A 64 -18.88 -12.98 4.77
N GLN A 65 -18.66 -13.44 6.01
CA GLN A 65 -17.33 -13.43 6.62
C GLN A 65 -16.35 -14.33 5.89
N ALA A 66 -16.75 -15.51 5.46
CA ALA A 66 -15.90 -16.37 4.62
C ALA A 66 -15.52 -15.68 3.31
N SER A 67 -16.44 -14.97 2.67
CA SER A 67 -16.20 -14.20 1.44
C SER A 67 -15.22 -13.03 1.69
N VAL A 68 -15.34 -12.32 2.82
CA VAL A 68 -14.39 -11.26 3.23
C VAL A 68 -12.98 -11.83 3.37
N GLN A 69 -12.84 -12.95 4.07
CA GLN A 69 -11.53 -13.58 4.28
C GLN A 69 -10.94 -14.12 2.97
N ALA A 70 -11.74 -14.63 2.06
CA ALA A 70 -11.29 -15.08 0.73
C ALA A 70 -10.74 -13.91 -0.09
N ARG A 71 -11.40 -12.74 -0.08
CA ARG A 71 -10.90 -11.52 -0.72
C ARG A 71 -9.57 -11.07 -0.10
N ARG A 72 -9.45 -11.13 1.24
CA ARG A 72 -8.21 -10.80 1.96
C ARG A 72 -7.05 -11.72 1.53
N ALA A 73 -7.26 -13.03 1.50
CA ALA A 73 -6.27 -13.99 1.02
C ALA A 73 -5.82 -13.70 -0.43
N GLY A 74 -6.77 -13.40 -1.31
CA GLY A 74 -6.49 -13.01 -2.69
C GLY A 74 -5.68 -11.71 -2.81
N GLN A 75 -5.89 -10.76 -1.92
CA GLN A 75 -5.09 -9.51 -1.85
C GLN A 75 -3.66 -9.81 -1.41
N ILE A 76 -3.47 -10.64 -0.38
CA ILE A 76 -2.12 -11.06 0.08
C ILE A 76 -1.36 -11.71 -1.07
N ILE A 77 -1.97 -12.66 -1.78
CA ILE A 77 -1.35 -13.34 -2.92
C ILE A 77 -0.94 -12.34 -4.01
N ARG A 78 -1.80 -11.39 -4.37
CA ARG A 78 -1.48 -10.37 -5.38
C ARG A 78 -0.29 -9.51 -4.97
N SER A 79 -0.26 -9.03 -3.73
CA SER A 79 0.86 -8.19 -3.24
C SER A 79 2.18 -8.95 -3.18
N VAL A 80 2.13 -10.23 -2.81
CA VAL A 80 3.29 -11.11 -2.85
C VAL A 80 3.76 -11.32 -4.28
N HIS A 81 2.84 -11.59 -5.19
CA HIS A 81 3.15 -11.78 -6.61
C HIS A 81 3.77 -10.53 -7.23
N GLU A 82 3.26 -9.34 -6.90
CA GLU A 82 3.85 -8.07 -7.33
C GLU A 82 5.26 -7.87 -6.76
N PHE A 83 5.47 -8.26 -5.49
CA PHE A 83 6.79 -8.20 -4.84
C PHE A 83 7.79 -9.22 -5.42
N VAL A 84 7.32 -10.44 -5.74
CA VAL A 84 8.15 -11.57 -6.24
C VAL A 84 8.33 -11.53 -7.75
N LYS A 85 7.46 -10.83 -8.49
CA LYS A 85 7.53 -10.80 -9.95
C LYS A 85 8.93 -10.34 -10.41
N LYS A 86 9.69 -11.31 -10.91
CA LYS A 86 11.05 -11.16 -11.47
C LYS A 86 10.99 -10.34 -12.76
N ARG A 87 10.69 -9.05 -12.66
CA ARG A 87 11.07 -8.11 -13.71
C ARG A 87 12.41 -7.53 -13.27
N GLU A 88 13.43 -7.68 -14.09
CA GLU A 88 14.64 -6.91 -13.88
C GLU A 88 14.27 -5.43 -13.95
N PRO A 89 14.49 -4.65 -12.86
CA PRO A 89 14.14 -3.23 -12.86
C PRO A 89 14.89 -2.53 -13.99
N GLN A 90 14.15 -1.89 -14.88
CA GLN A 90 14.74 -1.15 -15.99
C GLN A 90 14.91 0.30 -15.58
N ARG A 91 16.12 0.66 -15.16
CA ARG A 91 16.47 2.04 -14.88
C ARG A 91 16.54 2.85 -16.17
N GLN A 92 15.77 3.90 -16.23
CA GLN A 92 15.74 4.89 -17.29
C GLN A 92 15.71 6.30 -16.69
N LEU A 93 15.94 7.30 -17.52
CA LEU A 93 15.72 8.69 -17.10
C LEU A 93 14.21 8.93 -17.02
N VAL A 94 13.73 9.22 -15.83
CA VAL A 94 12.31 9.46 -15.56
C VAL A 94 12.12 10.93 -15.23
N ASP A 95 11.26 11.58 -16.00
CA ASP A 95 10.72 12.89 -15.69
C ASP A 95 9.55 12.76 -14.72
N ILE A 96 9.67 13.38 -13.54
CA ILE A 96 8.67 13.30 -12.47
C ILE A 96 7.36 13.98 -12.86
N ALA A 97 7.40 15.06 -13.65
CA ALA A 97 6.18 15.71 -14.14
C ALA A 97 5.36 14.75 -15.00
N SER A 98 6.01 14.14 -16.00
CA SER A 98 5.39 13.14 -16.88
C SER A 98 4.92 11.89 -16.13
N LEU A 99 5.61 11.50 -15.04
CA LEU A 99 5.22 10.36 -14.22
C LEU A 99 3.93 10.67 -13.45
N VAL A 100 3.83 11.83 -12.81
CA VAL A 100 2.63 12.26 -12.05
C VAL A 100 1.46 12.44 -13.00
N GLU A 101 1.66 13.06 -14.16
CA GLU A 101 0.63 13.22 -15.18
C GLU A 101 0.09 11.86 -15.66
N GLY A 102 0.98 10.92 -15.94
CA GLY A 102 0.63 9.58 -16.44
C GLY A 102 -0.29 8.77 -15.50
N ILE A 103 -0.20 8.99 -14.19
CA ILE A 103 -1.05 8.31 -13.20
C ILE A 103 -2.19 9.20 -12.67
N GLY A 104 -2.26 10.45 -13.11
CA GLY A 104 -3.23 11.44 -12.62
C GLY A 104 -4.67 10.94 -12.67
N ALA A 105 -5.11 10.39 -13.79
CA ALA A 105 -6.46 9.83 -13.95
C ALA A 105 -6.79 8.70 -12.93
N LEU A 106 -5.80 7.88 -12.56
CA LEU A 106 -5.99 6.83 -11.56
C LEU A 106 -6.13 7.41 -10.15
N ILE A 107 -5.35 8.44 -9.84
CA ILE A 107 -5.44 9.15 -8.56
C ILE A 107 -6.80 9.86 -8.46
N GLU A 108 -7.23 10.54 -9.51
CA GLU A 108 -8.54 11.22 -9.59
C GLU A 108 -9.69 10.24 -9.39
N LEU A 109 -9.63 9.05 -10.02
CA LEU A 109 -10.64 8.01 -9.85
C LEU A 109 -10.73 7.52 -8.40
N GLN A 110 -9.61 7.43 -7.70
CA GLN A 110 -9.58 7.05 -6.27
C GLN A 110 -10.10 8.19 -5.39
N ALA A 111 -9.66 9.41 -5.64
CA ALA A 111 -10.01 10.59 -4.87
C ALA A 111 -11.51 10.93 -4.96
N SER A 112 -12.11 10.77 -6.15
CA SER A 112 -13.54 11.04 -6.37
C SER A 112 -14.46 10.19 -5.49
N LYS A 113 -14.08 8.95 -5.20
CA LYS A 113 -14.85 8.05 -4.31
C LYS A 113 -14.96 8.56 -2.87
N PHE A 114 -14.00 9.37 -2.45
CA PHE A 114 -13.91 9.92 -1.11
C PHE A 114 -14.11 11.45 -1.09
N PHE A 115 -14.50 12.06 -2.21
CA PHE A 115 -14.65 13.52 -2.35
C PHE A 115 -13.40 14.29 -1.91
N VAL A 116 -12.21 13.80 -2.31
CA VAL A 116 -10.92 14.43 -2.03
C VAL A 116 -10.55 15.33 -3.19
N ALA A 117 -10.25 16.59 -2.90
CA ALA A 117 -9.67 17.53 -3.88
C ALA A 117 -8.18 17.20 -4.09
N ILE A 118 -7.69 17.35 -5.32
CA ILE A 118 -6.27 17.11 -5.65
C ILE A 118 -5.64 18.43 -6.09
N GLN A 119 -4.45 18.69 -5.60
CA GLN A 119 -3.60 19.80 -6.02
C GLN A 119 -2.20 19.29 -6.33
N THR A 120 -1.73 19.56 -7.54
CA THR A 120 -0.37 19.20 -7.97
C THR A 120 0.49 20.45 -8.13
N SER A 121 1.68 20.45 -7.54
CA SER A 121 2.64 21.54 -7.63
C SER A 121 4.02 20.97 -7.93
N ILE A 122 4.43 21.03 -9.18
CA ILE A 122 5.73 20.52 -9.65
C ILE A 122 6.57 21.70 -10.05
N ALA A 123 7.78 21.80 -9.46
CA ALA A 123 8.72 22.86 -9.80
C ALA A 123 9.10 22.78 -11.29
N PRO A 124 9.22 23.92 -11.97
CA PRO A 124 9.66 23.94 -13.36
C PRO A 124 11.09 23.40 -13.50
N ALA A 125 11.35 22.72 -14.61
CA ALA A 125 12.68 22.21 -14.97
C ALA A 125 13.33 21.28 -13.93
N LEU A 126 12.53 20.38 -13.33
CA LEU A 126 13.08 19.32 -12.48
C LEU A 126 14.06 18.44 -13.27
N PRO A 127 15.23 18.09 -12.71
CA PRO A 127 16.12 17.11 -13.35
C PRO A 127 15.46 15.74 -13.40
N SER A 128 15.77 14.97 -14.44
CA SER A 128 15.35 13.57 -14.52
C SER A 128 16.06 12.72 -13.49
N VAL A 129 15.39 11.71 -12.96
CA VAL A 129 15.96 10.74 -12.02
C VAL A 129 16.20 9.41 -12.71
N SER A 130 17.28 8.68 -12.33
CA SER A 130 17.56 7.35 -12.86
C SER A 130 16.77 6.30 -12.08
N ALA A 131 15.63 5.88 -12.60
CA ALA A 131 14.71 4.98 -11.89
C ALA A 131 13.93 4.06 -12.83
N ASP A 132 13.32 3.03 -12.27
CA ASP A 132 12.28 2.25 -12.94
C ASP A 132 10.95 3.01 -12.80
N ARG A 133 10.42 3.47 -13.92
CA ARG A 133 9.18 4.27 -13.98
C ARG A 133 8.00 3.55 -13.31
N MET A 134 7.82 2.25 -13.58
CA MET A 134 6.70 1.50 -13.02
C MET A 134 6.79 1.36 -11.50
N MET A 135 8.00 1.19 -10.95
CA MET A 135 8.20 1.14 -9.51
C MET A 135 7.85 2.49 -8.86
N LEU A 136 8.22 3.61 -9.48
CA LEU A 136 7.86 4.94 -8.97
C LEU A 136 6.36 5.23 -9.09
N GLU A 137 5.71 4.82 -10.18
CA GLU A 137 4.24 4.89 -10.33
C GLU A 137 3.54 4.12 -9.21
N GLN A 138 4.01 2.90 -8.90
CA GLN A 138 3.49 2.07 -7.81
C GLN A 138 3.66 2.75 -6.44
N VAL A 139 4.84 3.35 -6.19
CA VAL A 139 5.10 4.11 -4.96
C VAL A 139 4.10 5.25 -4.82
N LEU A 140 3.96 6.09 -5.85
CA LEU A 140 3.03 7.23 -5.83
C LEU A 140 1.58 6.80 -5.65
N LEU A 141 1.12 5.78 -6.39
CA LEU A 141 -0.24 5.24 -6.24
C LEU A 141 -0.50 4.70 -4.83
N ASN A 142 0.49 4.09 -4.21
CA ASN A 142 0.37 3.56 -2.86
C ASN A 142 0.31 4.69 -1.80
N LEU A 143 1.19 5.70 -1.93
CA LEU A 143 1.20 6.85 -1.03
C LEU A 143 -0.07 7.69 -1.17
N THR A 144 -0.52 7.96 -2.39
CA THR A 144 -1.74 8.74 -2.64
C THR A 144 -2.99 8.00 -2.17
N ARG A 145 -3.08 6.68 -2.36
CA ARG A 145 -4.16 5.86 -1.81
C ARG A 145 -4.20 5.93 -0.29
N ASN A 146 -3.05 5.78 0.38
CA ASN A 146 -2.99 5.88 1.85
C ASN A 146 -3.44 7.25 2.34
N ALA A 147 -3.04 8.32 1.66
CA ALA A 147 -3.45 9.69 1.95
C ALA A 147 -4.96 9.91 1.79
N ILE A 148 -5.54 9.42 0.69
CA ILE A 148 -6.99 9.50 0.42
C ILE A 148 -7.78 8.75 1.49
N GLU A 149 -7.37 7.52 1.82
CA GLU A 149 -8.01 6.69 2.85
C GLU A 149 -7.90 7.32 4.24
N ALA A 150 -6.79 8.00 4.58
CA ALA A 150 -6.61 8.70 5.85
C ALA A 150 -7.56 9.90 6.03
N MET A 151 -8.15 10.39 4.93
CA MET A 151 -9.11 11.50 4.92
C MET A 151 -10.57 11.04 4.89
N ALA A 152 -10.85 9.73 4.87
CA ALA A 152 -12.22 9.20 4.73
C ALA A 152 -13.19 9.71 5.80
N ASP A 153 -12.71 9.90 7.04
CA ASP A 153 -13.50 10.36 8.18
C ASP A 153 -13.36 11.87 8.46
N ILE A 154 -12.63 12.60 7.61
CA ILE A 154 -12.48 14.06 7.70
C ILE A 154 -13.67 14.74 6.97
N GLU A 155 -14.03 15.95 7.36
CA GLU A 155 -15.05 16.75 6.66
C GLU A 155 -14.67 16.94 5.18
N PRO A 156 -15.59 16.70 4.22
CA PRO A 156 -15.29 16.75 2.79
C PRO A 156 -14.61 18.04 2.30
N GLN A 157 -14.98 19.19 2.90
CA GLN A 157 -14.40 20.51 2.54
C GLN A 157 -12.92 20.64 2.94
N ARG A 158 -12.44 19.78 3.82
CA ARG A 158 -11.05 19.76 4.30
C ARG A 158 -10.21 18.67 3.64
N ARG A 159 -10.80 17.82 2.80
CA ARG A 159 -10.08 16.72 2.14
C ARG A 159 -9.28 17.25 0.97
N LEU A 160 -8.00 17.48 1.18
CA LEU A 160 -7.07 17.96 0.17
C LEU A 160 -5.83 17.07 0.12
N LEU A 161 -5.61 16.45 -1.03
CA LEU A 161 -4.39 15.74 -1.38
C LEU A 161 -3.49 16.68 -2.18
N ARG A 162 -2.27 16.94 -1.71
CA ARG A 162 -1.28 17.70 -2.47
C ARG A 162 -0.12 16.80 -2.88
N ILE A 163 0.28 16.88 -4.14
CA ILE A 163 1.48 16.24 -4.68
C ILE A 163 2.45 17.35 -5.04
N VAL A 164 3.58 17.40 -4.38
CA VAL A 164 4.58 18.47 -4.55
C VAL A 164 5.90 17.85 -4.95
N ALA A 165 6.52 18.35 -6.03
CA ALA A 165 7.85 17.92 -6.44
C ALA A 165 8.77 19.11 -6.57
N VAL A 166 9.95 19.02 -5.93
CA VAL A 166 10.98 20.06 -5.90
C VAL A 166 12.36 19.47 -6.11
N ASP A 167 13.29 20.28 -6.59
CA ASP A 167 14.72 19.99 -6.66
C ASP A 167 15.44 20.79 -5.57
N ASP A 168 16.29 20.12 -4.80
CA ASP A 168 17.19 20.76 -3.82
C ASP A 168 18.64 20.88 -4.34
N GLY A 169 18.86 20.58 -5.61
CA GLY A 169 20.16 20.60 -6.29
C GLY A 169 20.94 19.28 -6.22
N ALA A 170 20.68 18.44 -5.24
CA ALA A 170 21.28 17.11 -5.09
C ALA A 170 20.28 15.99 -5.33
N GLN A 171 19.01 16.25 -5.05
CA GLN A 171 17.93 15.26 -5.09
C GLN A 171 16.62 15.88 -5.60
N VAL A 172 15.86 15.08 -6.31
CA VAL A 172 14.46 15.40 -6.59
C VAL A 172 13.61 14.82 -5.47
N THR A 173 12.88 15.67 -4.79
CA THR A 173 12.03 15.33 -3.65
C THR A 173 10.56 15.41 -4.07
N VAL A 174 9.82 14.33 -3.86
CA VAL A 174 8.37 14.25 -4.09
C VAL A 174 7.66 14.05 -2.77
N SER A 175 6.70 14.93 -2.47
CA SER A 175 5.90 14.91 -1.26
C SER A 175 4.43 14.63 -1.59
N VAL A 176 3.83 13.68 -0.89
CA VAL A 176 2.40 13.42 -0.88
C VAL A 176 1.88 13.91 0.48
N VAL A 177 1.02 14.92 0.46
CA VAL A 177 0.54 15.63 1.64
C VAL A 177 -0.96 15.43 1.77
N ASP A 178 -1.41 14.94 2.90
CA ASP A 178 -2.83 14.81 3.23
C ASP A 178 -3.23 15.70 4.42
N GLN A 179 -4.53 15.87 4.60
CA GLN A 179 -5.15 16.53 5.74
C GLN A 179 -5.97 15.53 6.57
N GLY A 180 -5.48 14.29 6.66
CA GLY A 180 -6.12 13.20 7.39
C GLY A 180 -5.94 13.27 8.90
N HIS A 181 -6.14 12.14 9.56
CA HIS A 181 -6.01 12.02 11.02
C HIS A 181 -4.55 12.02 11.53
N GLY A 182 -3.56 12.03 10.63
CA GLY A 182 -2.15 11.92 11.00
C GLY A 182 -1.72 10.52 11.43
N ILE A 183 -0.51 10.42 11.99
CA ILE A 183 0.09 9.18 12.46
C ILE A 183 0.49 9.35 13.92
N ALA A 184 -0.04 8.47 14.79
CA ALA A 184 0.34 8.47 16.20
C ALA A 184 1.82 8.09 16.39
N PRO A 185 2.51 8.64 17.41
CA PRO A 185 3.94 8.37 17.62
C PRO A 185 4.28 6.88 17.72
N GLU A 186 3.44 6.09 18.38
CA GLU A 186 3.62 4.65 18.56
C GLU A 186 3.53 3.87 17.23
N VAL A 187 2.73 4.40 16.30
CA VAL A 187 2.56 3.86 14.94
C VAL A 187 3.76 4.25 14.06
N ALA A 188 4.28 5.46 14.24
CA ALA A 188 5.36 6.04 13.43
C ALA A 188 6.63 5.18 13.43
N GLU A 189 7.01 4.61 14.58
CA GLU A 189 8.19 3.76 14.73
C GLU A 189 8.10 2.47 13.89
N ARG A 190 6.88 1.96 13.68
CA ARG A 190 6.62 0.69 13.00
C ARG A 190 6.03 0.85 11.61
N LEU A 191 5.81 2.07 11.17
CA LEU A 191 5.05 2.41 9.96
C LEU A 191 5.57 1.72 8.68
N PHE A 192 6.87 1.54 8.60
CA PHE A 192 7.53 0.89 7.46
C PHE A 192 7.85 -0.59 7.71
N SER A 193 7.45 -1.14 8.85
CA SER A 193 7.62 -2.58 9.11
C SER A 193 6.66 -3.38 8.23
N PRO A 194 7.13 -4.46 7.59
CA PRO A 194 6.26 -5.34 6.82
C PRO A 194 5.10 -5.86 7.68
N PHE A 195 3.91 -5.96 7.08
CA PHE A 195 2.66 -6.45 7.70
C PHE A 195 2.14 -5.61 8.87
N PHE A 196 2.72 -4.47 9.16
CA PHE A 196 2.18 -3.55 10.13
C PHE A 196 1.10 -2.68 9.48
N SER A 197 -0.12 -2.75 10.00
CA SER A 197 -1.26 -1.94 9.55
C SER A 197 -2.15 -1.56 10.73
N THR A 198 -2.62 -0.33 10.74
CA THR A 198 -3.68 0.14 11.65
C THR A 198 -5.08 -0.05 11.06
N LYS A 199 -5.18 -0.43 9.78
CA LYS A 199 -6.44 -0.63 9.06
C LYS A 199 -6.87 -2.09 9.16
N ALA A 200 -8.16 -2.34 9.43
CA ALA A 200 -8.71 -3.69 9.56
C ALA A 200 -8.53 -4.56 8.29
N GLU A 201 -8.59 -3.94 7.12
CA GLU A 201 -8.40 -4.62 5.82
C GLU A 201 -7.03 -4.36 5.19
N GLY A 202 -6.13 -3.66 5.88
CA GLY A 202 -4.81 -3.30 5.39
C GLY A 202 -3.80 -4.42 5.64
N MET A 203 -3.09 -4.87 4.59
CA MET A 203 -2.04 -5.89 4.69
C MET A 203 -0.74 -5.39 5.32
N GLY A 204 -0.58 -4.08 5.52
CA GLY A 204 0.65 -3.51 6.08
C GLY A 204 1.90 -3.66 5.22
N MET A 205 1.77 -4.04 3.95
CA MET A 205 2.92 -4.20 3.03
C MET A 205 3.19 -2.96 2.16
N GLY A 206 2.21 -2.11 1.97
CA GLY A 206 2.32 -1.01 1.01
C GLY A 206 3.49 -0.06 1.27
N LEU A 207 3.66 0.41 2.49
CA LEU A 207 4.73 1.36 2.85
C LEU A 207 6.11 0.70 2.89
N SER A 208 6.22 -0.57 3.31
CA SER A 208 7.48 -1.31 3.27
C SER A 208 7.96 -1.55 1.83
N ILE A 209 7.04 -1.87 0.92
CA ILE A 209 7.32 -1.99 -0.52
C ILE A 209 7.77 -0.65 -1.09
N CYS A 210 7.09 0.45 -0.76
CA CYS A 210 7.50 1.80 -1.18
C CYS A 210 8.92 2.12 -0.71
N ARG A 211 9.24 1.84 0.55
CA ARG A 211 10.59 2.06 1.10
C ARG A 211 11.64 1.28 0.33
N THR A 212 11.43 -0.02 0.16
CA THR A 212 12.35 -0.89 -0.59
C THR A 212 12.53 -0.41 -2.03
N ALA A 213 11.45 0.02 -2.70
CA ALA A 213 11.52 0.54 -4.05
C ALA A 213 12.34 1.82 -4.13
N ILE A 214 12.17 2.75 -3.22
CA ILE A 214 12.92 4.01 -3.19
C ILE A 214 14.39 3.78 -2.82
N GLU A 215 14.67 2.95 -1.81
CA GLU A 215 16.04 2.57 -1.41
C GLU A 215 16.79 1.84 -2.54
N PHE A 216 16.09 1.01 -3.32
CA PHE A 216 16.67 0.38 -4.52
C PHE A 216 17.18 1.39 -5.52
N HIS A 217 16.57 2.57 -5.62
CA HIS A 217 16.99 3.66 -6.49
C HIS A 217 18.00 4.61 -5.83
N GLY A 218 18.50 4.26 -4.63
CA GLY A 218 19.45 5.09 -3.88
C GLY A 218 18.80 6.29 -3.20
N GLY A 219 17.48 6.27 -3.06
CA GLY A 219 16.71 7.32 -2.44
C GLY A 219 16.33 7.02 -0.99
N THR A 220 15.54 7.90 -0.41
CA THR A 220 15.00 7.76 0.96
C THR A 220 13.51 8.03 0.97
N LEU A 221 12.76 7.29 1.80
CA LEU A 221 11.34 7.52 2.07
C LEU A 221 11.16 7.87 3.55
N THR A 222 10.58 9.03 3.80
CA THR A 222 10.35 9.56 5.14
C THR A 222 8.89 9.99 5.31
N HIS A 223 8.49 10.26 6.56
CA HIS A 223 7.22 10.88 6.88
C HIS A 223 7.39 11.96 7.94
N SER A 224 6.47 12.89 7.99
CA SER A 224 6.35 13.91 9.04
C SER A 224 4.89 14.30 9.22
N ALA A 225 4.58 14.90 10.37
CA ALA A 225 3.27 15.51 10.56
C ALA A 225 3.08 16.69 9.60
N ASN A 226 1.87 16.84 9.06
CA ASN A 226 1.49 18.03 8.31
C ASN A 226 1.02 19.10 9.33
N PRO A 227 1.61 20.33 9.34
CA PRO A 227 1.20 21.40 10.23
C PRO A 227 -0.30 21.76 10.14
N ASP A 228 -0.90 21.58 8.97
CA ASP A 228 -2.32 21.85 8.72
C ASP A 228 -3.23 20.66 9.11
N GLY A 229 -2.67 19.64 9.75
CA GLY A 229 -3.30 18.35 10.07
C GLY A 229 -3.00 17.29 9.00
N GLY A 230 -2.87 16.03 9.42
CA GLY A 230 -2.54 14.91 8.54
C GLY A 230 -1.06 14.56 8.47
N THR A 231 -0.65 13.99 7.35
CA THR A 231 0.69 13.44 7.14
C THR A 231 1.32 13.95 5.86
N ILE A 232 2.64 14.07 5.88
CA ILE A 232 3.48 14.27 4.69
C ILE A 232 4.35 13.03 4.52
N PHE A 233 4.12 12.28 3.46
CA PHE A 233 5.07 11.28 2.99
C PHE A 233 5.98 11.92 1.95
N ARG A 234 7.29 11.71 2.10
CA ARG A 234 8.29 12.31 1.22
C ARG A 234 9.29 11.27 0.78
N PHE A 235 9.48 11.14 -0.51
CA PHE A 235 10.62 10.39 -1.04
C PHE A 235 11.55 11.31 -1.81
N ALA A 236 12.85 11.06 -1.67
CA ALA A 236 13.90 11.79 -2.36
C ALA A 236 14.74 10.81 -3.19
N LEU A 237 15.04 11.18 -4.42
CA LEU A 237 15.85 10.40 -5.36
C LEU A 237 17.03 11.25 -5.83
N PRO A 238 18.24 10.65 -5.99
CA PRO A 238 19.38 11.37 -6.53
C PRO A 238 19.06 11.99 -7.89
N SER A 239 19.26 13.30 -8.04
CA SER A 239 19.18 13.97 -9.33
C SER A 239 20.35 13.53 -10.19
N ARG A 240 20.14 13.29 -11.47
CA ARG A 240 21.22 13.28 -12.46
C ARG A 240 21.21 14.60 -13.18
N ALA A 241 22.30 15.32 -12.98
CA ALA A 241 22.62 16.46 -13.80
C ALA A 241 22.83 16.03 -15.26
#